data_313fd2c8fe0d75966108ba9b79e1b810
#
_entry.id   313fd2c8fe0d75966108ba9b79e1b810
#
_cell.length_a   1.000
_cell.length_b   1.000
_cell.length_c   1.000
_cell.angle_alpha   90.00
_cell.angle_beta   90.00
_cell.angle_gamma   90.00
#
_symmetry.space_group_name_H-M   'P 1'
#
loop_
_entity.id
_entity.type
_entity.pdbx_description
1 polymer ?
#
loop_
_entity_poly.entity_id
_entity_poly.type
_entity_poly.pdbx_seq_one_letter_code
_entity_poly.pdbx_strand_id
1 'polypeptide(L)'
;NIMNEWYAKDTSNKIKAVFKAGMKNGMRCSGSIPYGYKRTKDDKQQLLVDEPAAEVVRKIFRLACQGIGVTSIAEMLSAEKILIPSAHAARYFPENCRHSEVADPYRWSATTVGYILDRQEYLGHTVLGKSICENFKTKQRRAATADELMIFPDTHEAIIEQDTWNIAHKLRLQKRPKAANGTYTHRLSGLIYCADCGARMNFCSPDRVKSGKRFDSDSAFQCGNYRNTVGQCVSHFVKTSVLEAVILQAIQ
;
A
#
# COMPACT_ATOMS: atom_id res chain seq x y z
N ASN A 1 -27.40 35.26 4.90
CA ASN A 1 -28.85 35.06 4.97
C ASN A 1 -29.13 33.66 5.51
N ILE A 2 -29.77 33.59 6.69
CA ILE A 2 -30.01 32.34 7.44
C ILE A 2 -30.80 31.33 6.62
N MET A 3 -31.75 31.79 5.83
CA MET A 3 -32.58 30.95 4.95
C MET A 3 -31.75 30.20 3.89
N ASN A 4 -30.80 30.87 3.25
CA ASN A 4 -29.94 30.25 2.24
C ASN A 4 -29.01 29.21 2.85
N GLU A 5 -28.54 29.46 4.07
CA GLU A 5 -27.69 28.51 4.81
C GLU A 5 -28.49 27.27 5.23
N TRP A 6 -29.70 27.47 5.74
CA TRP A 6 -30.61 26.38 6.07
C TRP A 6 -30.94 25.51 4.86
N TYR A 7 -31.30 26.14 3.72
CA TYR A 7 -31.58 25.44 2.48
C TYR A 7 -30.37 24.63 1.97
N ALA A 8 -29.16 25.19 2.01
CA ALA A 8 -27.96 24.50 1.61
C ALA A 8 -27.65 23.30 2.52
N LYS A 9 -27.88 23.43 3.83
CA LYS A 9 -27.71 22.34 4.80
C LYS A 9 -28.73 21.22 4.57
N ASP A 10 -29.99 21.56 4.36
CA ASP A 10 -31.07 20.60 4.11
C ASP A 10 -30.82 19.83 2.80
N THR A 11 -30.47 20.51 1.74
CA THR A 11 -30.11 19.91 0.44
C THR A 11 -28.91 18.97 0.60
N SER A 12 -27.87 19.39 1.33
CA SER A 12 -26.70 18.55 1.61
C SER A 12 -27.08 17.27 2.37
N ASN A 13 -27.96 17.37 3.35
CA ASN A 13 -28.43 16.23 4.14
C ASN A 13 -29.25 15.25 3.29
N LYS A 14 -30.14 15.75 2.44
CA LYS A 14 -30.92 14.94 1.49
C LYS A 14 -30.02 14.18 0.53
N ILE A 15 -29.04 14.84 -0.08
CA ILE A 15 -28.05 14.20 -0.96
C ILE A 15 -27.28 13.12 -0.21
N LYS A 16 -26.77 13.40 1.01
CA LYS A 16 -26.06 12.42 1.83
C LYS A 16 -26.96 11.21 2.16
N ALA A 17 -28.23 11.42 2.45
CA ALA A 17 -29.18 10.34 2.74
C ALA A 17 -29.39 9.42 1.54
N VAL A 18 -29.56 9.97 0.34
CA VAL A 18 -29.70 9.21 -0.91
C VAL A 18 -28.44 8.39 -1.19
N PHE A 19 -27.25 8.99 -1.09
CA PHE A 19 -25.99 8.27 -1.26
C PHE A 19 -25.82 7.17 -0.21
N LYS A 20 -26.16 7.42 1.05
CA LYS A 20 -26.08 6.42 2.12
C LYS A 20 -27.05 5.26 1.88
N ALA A 21 -28.25 5.52 1.44
CA ALA A 21 -29.22 4.49 1.08
C ALA A 21 -28.72 3.66 -0.12
N GLY A 22 -28.23 4.31 -1.18
CA GLY A 22 -27.62 3.61 -2.32
C GLY A 22 -26.45 2.73 -1.92
N MET A 23 -25.52 3.25 -1.09
CA MET A 23 -24.38 2.46 -0.59
C MET A 23 -24.81 1.28 0.26
N LYS A 24 -25.85 1.40 1.10
CA LYS A 24 -26.39 0.28 1.88
C LYS A 24 -26.91 -0.87 0.99
N ASN A 25 -27.37 -0.54 -0.20
CA ASN A 25 -27.84 -1.48 -1.20
C ASN A 25 -26.72 -1.96 -2.15
N GLY A 26 -25.45 -1.72 -1.80
CA GLY A 26 -24.31 -2.12 -2.59
C GLY A 26 -24.05 -1.29 -3.86
N MET A 27 -24.83 -0.21 -4.07
CA MET A 27 -24.68 0.61 -5.27
C MET A 27 -23.40 1.45 -5.20
N ARG A 28 -22.60 1.41 -6.26
CA ARG A 28 -21.43 2.27 -6.44
C ARG A 28 -21.87 3.70 -6.71
N CYS A 29 -21.77 4.55 -5.73
CA CYS A 29 -22.09 5.98 -5.83
C CYS A 29 -20.90 6.83 -6.35
N SER A 30 -19.75 6.24 -6.60
CA SER A 30 -18.55 6.90 -7.11
C SER A 30 -18.36 6.65 -8.60
N GLY A 31 -17.98 7.70 -9.34
CA GLY A 31 -17.59 7.60 -10.76
C GLY A 31 -16.25 6.93 -11.00
N SER A 32 -15.39 6.85 -9.98
CA SER A 32 -14.04 6.32 -10.10
C SER A 32 -14.04 4.79 -10.08
N ILE A 33 -13.34 4.18 -11.05
CA ILE A 33 -13.13 2.75 -11.18
C ILE A 33 -11.70 2.43 -10.74
N PRO A 34 -11.44 1.33 -10.01
CA PRO A 34 -10.08 0.88 -9.75
C PRO A 34 -9.35 0.55 -11.05
N TYR A 35 -8.08 0.91 -11.14
CA TYR A 35 -7.21 0.52 -12.24
C TYR A 35 -7.18 -1.02 -12.36
N GLY A 36 -7.26 -1.56 -13.56
CA GLY A 36 -7.42 -3.01 -13.79
C GLY A 36 -8.86 -3.43 -14.04
N TYR A 37 -9.83 -2.53 -13.85
CA TYR A 37 -11.23 -2.78 -14.18
C TYR A 37 -11.78 -1.74 -15.15
N LYS A 38 -12.81 -2.13 -15.88
CA LYS A 38 -13.62 -1.28 -16.75
C LYS A 38 -15.10 -1.48 -16.46
N ARG A 39 -15.92 -0.50 -16.84
CA ARG A 39 -17.38 -0.60 -16.74
C ARG A 39 -17.97 -1.27 -17.96
N THR A 40 -19.03 -1.98 -17.76
CA THR A 40 -19.92 -2.40 -18.84
C THR A 40 -20.71 -1.16 -19.36
N LYS A 41 -20.99 -1.12 -20.65
CA LYS A 41 -21.78 -0.03 -21.25
C LYS A 41 -23.23 -0.07 -20.76
N ASP A 42 -23.76 -1.26 -20.56
CA ASP A 42 -25.16 -1.51 -20.22
C ASP A 42 -25.44 -1.34 -18.71
N ASP A 43 -24.50 -1.73 -17.86
CA ASP A 43 -24.62 -1.62 -16.40
C ASP A 43 -23.41 -0.91 -15.80
N LYS A 44 -23.62 0.32 -15.31
CA LYS A 44 -22.58 1.12 -14.65
C LYS A 44 -22.15 0.56 -13.28
N GLN A 45 -22.88 -0.39 -12.73
CA GLN A 45 -22.55 -1.04 -11.45
C GLN A 45 -21.61 -2.22 -11.63
N GLN A 46 -21.67 -2.89 -12.77
CA GLN A 46 -20.87 -4.05 -13.07
C GLN A 46 -19.45 -3.66 -13.48
N LEU A 47 -18.46 -4.29 -12.86
CA LEU A 47 -17.05 -4.19 -13.22
C LEU A 47 -16.61 -5.44 -13.98
N LEU A 48 -15.93 -5.22 -15.10
CA LEU A 48 -15.24 -6.25 -15.86
C LEU A 48 -13.74 -6.05 -15.72
N VAL A 49 -12.98 -7.14 -15.78
CA VAL A 49 -11.51 -7.06 -15.81
C VAL A 49 -11.05 -6.41 -17.12
N ASP A 50 -10.15 -5.46 -17.01
CA ASP A 50 -9.41 -4.87 -18.12
C ASP A 50 -8.02 -5.50 -18.17
N GLU A 51 -7.87 -6.54 -18.96
CA GLU A 51 -6.73 -7.45 -18.91
C GLU A 51 -5.38 -6.75 -19.02
N PRO A 52 -5.15 -5.78 -19.95
CA PRO A 52 -3.87 -5.07 -20.02
C PRO A 52 -3.51 -4.32 -18.74
N ALA A 53 -4.49 -3.73 -18.06
CA ALA A 53 -4.28 -3.04 -16.79
C ALA A 53 -4.22 -4.02 -15.61
N ALA A 54 -4.98 -5.11 -15.66
CA ALA A 54 -4.98 -6.17 -14.63
C ALA A 54 -3.62 -6.88 -14.56
N GLU A 55 -2.95 -7.11 -15.68
CA GLU A 55 -1.59 -7.66 -15.68
C GLU A 55 -0.59 -6.76 -14.94
N VAL A 56 -0.71 -5.45 -15.09
CA VAL A 56 0.11 -4.50 -14.33
C VAL A 56 -0.19 -4.57 -12.84
N VAL A 57 -1.46 -4.70 -12.45
CA VAL A 57 -1.85 -4.90 -11.05
C VAL A 57 -1.25 -6.19 -10.50
N ARG A 58 -1.37 -7.33 -11.21
CA ARG A 58 -0.75 -8.60 -10.81
C ARG A 58 0.77 -8.48 -10.67
N LYS A 59 1.42 -7.75 -11.58
CA LYS A 59 2.86 -7.47 -11.52
C LYS A 59 3.23 -6.69 -10.26
N ILE A 60 2.49 -5.64 -9.92
CA ILE A 60 2.71 -4.83 -8.71
C ILE A 60 2.63 -5.72 -7.46
N PHE A 61 1.60 -6.57 -7.35
CA PHE A 61 1.44 -7.47 -6.22
C PHE A 61 2.55 -8.53 -6.16
N ARG A 62 2.96 -9.10 -7.28
CA ARG A 62 4.09 -10.05 -7.36
C ARG A 62 5.39 -9.43 -6.84
N LEU A 63 5.72 -8.22 -7.28
CA LEU A 63 6.90 -7.49 -6.82
C LEU A 63 6.82 -7.14 -5.33
N ALA A 64 5.63 -6.77 -4.83
CA ALA A 64 5.40 -6.52 -3.41
C ALA A 64 5.59 -7.80 -2.57
N CYS A 65 5.13 -8.97 -3.04
CA CYS A 65 5.35 -10.26 -2.41
C CYS A 65 6.83 -10.69 -2.38
N GLN A 66 7.63 -10.23 -3.34
CA GLN A 66 9.08 -10.38 -3.31
C GLN A 66 9.75 -9.40 -2.32
N GLY A 67 8.94 -8.57 -1.67
CA GLY A 67 9.38 -7.60 -0.69
C GLY A 67 10.00 -6.34 -1.30
N ILE A 68 9.80 -6.03 -2.56
CA ILE A 68 10.23 -4.79 -3.21
C ILE A 68 9.38 -3.63 -2.70
N GLY A 69 10.03 -2.52 -2.35
CA GLY A 69 9.34 -1.33 -1.83
C GLY A 69 8.55 -0.58 -2.91
N VAL A 70 7.49 0.14 -2.50
CA VAL A 70 6.60 0.87 -3.42
C VAL A 70 7.33 1.89 -4.32
N THR A 71 8.41 2.51 -3.83
CA THR A 71 9.24 3.44 -4.60
C THR A 71 9.96 2.71 -5.73
N SER A 72 10.64 1.60 -5.41
CA SER A 72 11.35 0.80 -6.41
C SER A 72 10.41 0.17 -7.42
N ILE A 73 9.21 -0.26 -7.00
CA ILE A 73 8.17 -0.74 -7.94
C ILE A 73 7.77 0.39 -8.90
N ALA A 74 7.54 1.61 -8.41
CA ALA A 74 7.19 2.75 -9.25
C ALA A 74 8.31 3.09 -10.25
N GLU A 75 9.57 3.05 -9.84
CA GLU A 75 10.75 3.25 -10.71
C GLU A 75 10.81 2.19 -11.80
N MET A 76 10.61 0.90 -11.46
CA MET A 76 10.61 -0.20 -12.43
C MET A 76 9.50 -0.03 -13.48
N LEU A 77 8.27 0.28 -13.04
CA LEU A 77 7.13 0.50 -13.95
C LEU A 77 7.37 1.71 -14.87
N SER A 78 8.01 2.77 -14.35
CA SER A 78 8.37 3.97 -15.14
C SER A 78 9.46 3.66 -16.16
N ALA A 79 10.48 2.89 -15.79
CA ALA A 79 11.56 2.46 -16.68
C ALA A 79 11.06 1.59 -17.84
N GLU A 80 10.08 0.74 -17.57
CA GLU A 80 9.41 -0.10 -18.58
C GLU A 80 8.40 0.67 -19.44
N LYS A 81 8.21 1.97 -19.22
CA LYS A 81 7.25 2.82 -19.92
C LYS A 81 5.81 2.26 -19.90
N ILE A 82 5.39 1.77 -18.74
CA ILE A 82 4.02 1.35 -18.51
C ILE A 82 3.17 2.58 -18.23
N LEU A 83 2.01 2.70 -18.88
CA LEU A 83 1.10 3.82 -18.70
C LEU A 83 0.58 3.87 -17.24
N ILE A 84 0.64 5.06 -16.64
CA ILE A 84 0.00 5.28 -15.33
C ILE A 84 -1.52 5.16 -15.43
N PRO A 85 -2.25 4.90 -14.33
CA PRO A 85 -3.71 4.69 -14.37
C PRO A 85 -4.50 5.79 -15.07
N SER A 86 -4.13 7.07 -14.86
CA SER A 86 -4.78 8.21 -15.51
C SER A 86 -4.53 8.26 -17.03
N ALA A 87 -3.30 7.99 -17.46
CA ALA A 87 -2.95 7.96 -18.88
C ALA A 87 -3.58 6.75 -19.60
N HIS A 88 -3.63 5.59 -18.92
CA HIS A 88 -4.33 4.42 -19.43
C HIS A 88 -5.83 4.72 -19.62
N ALA A 89 -6.47 5.31 -18.62
CA ALA A 89 -7.87 5.69 -18.72
C ALA A 89 -8.13 6.73 -19.81
N ALA A 90 -7.29 7.76 -19.94
CA ALA A 90 -7.40 8.77 -21.00
C ALA A 90 -7.28 8.16 -22.41
N ARG A 91 -6.41 7.17 -22.56
CA ARG A 91 -6.16 6.51 -23.85
C ARG A 91 -7.25 5.53 -24.26
N TYR A 92 -7.74 4.70 -23.31
CA TYR A 92 -8.63 3.58 -23.63
C TYR A 92 -10.10 3.83 -23.25
N PHE A 93 -10.37 4.80 -22.35
CA PHE A 93 -11.70 5.14 -21.85
C PHE A 93 -11.90 6.66 -21.78
N PRO A 94 -11.72 7.41 -22.90
CA PRO A 94 -11.74 8.87 -22.90
C PRO A 94 -13.08 9.43 -22.39
N GLU A 95 -14.18 8.72 -22.61
CA GLU A 95 -15.54 9.10 -22.14
C GLU A 95 -15.66 9.10 -20.60
N ASN A 96 -14.79 8.39 -19.91
CA ASN A 96 -14.78 8.28 -18.44
C ASN A 96 -13.71 9.16 -17.78
N CYS A 97 -12.88 9.84 -18.59
CA CYS A 97 -11.79 10.68 -18.10
C CYS A 97 -12.17 12.13 -17.93
N ARG A 98 -11.82 12.71 -16.76
CA ARG A 98 -11.94 14.15 -16.52
C ARG A 98 -10.79 14.98 -17.10
N HIS A 99 -9.65 14.35 -17.34
CA HIS A 99 -8.42 14.98 -17.84
C HIS A 99 -7.96 14.24 -19.10
N SER A 100 -8.00 14.92 -20.23
CA SER A 100 -7.58 14.35 -21.53
C SER A 100 -6.08 14.35 -21.72
N GLU A 101 -5.35 15.22 -21.03
CA GLU A 101 -3.91 15.36 -21.17
C GLU A 101 -3.20 15.02 -19.86
N VAL A 102 -2.26 14.07 -19.93
CA VAL A 102 -1.38 13.70 -18.84
C VAL A 102 0.05 14.08 -19.25
N ALA A 103 0.65 15.04 -18.54
CA ALA A 103 1.95 15.61 -18.88
C ALA A 103 3.07 14.56 -18.95
N ASP A 104 3.04 13.58 -18.04
CA ASP A 104 4.02 12.48 -18.03
C ASP A 104 3.28 11.13 -17.85
N PRO A 105 2.93 10.46 -18.97
CA PRO A 105 2.07 9.28 -18.94
C PRO A 105 2.75 8.02 -18.38
N TYR A 106 4.05 8.03 -18.15
CA TYR A 106 4.84 6.88 -17.69
C TYR A 106 5.44 7.07 -16.29
N ARG A 107 5.24 8.24 -15.69
CA ARG A 107 5.80 8.56 -14.37
C ARG A 107 4.94 8.00 -13.24
N TRP A 108 5.23 6.78 -12.81
CA TRP A 108 4.61 6.18 -11.66
C TRP A 108 5.07 6.84 -10.36
N SER A 109 4.16 7.02 -9.41
CA SER A 109 4.49 7.48 -8.07
C SER A 109 4.36 6.34 -7.06
N ALA A 110 5.17 6.37 -6.01
CA ALA A 110 5.07 5.45 -4.88
C ALA A 110 3.68 5.49 -4.23
N THR A 111 3.04 6.66 -4.22
CA THR A 111 1.68 6.84 -3.70
C THR A 111 0.65 6.07 -4.53
N THR A 112 0.75 6.11 -5.87
CA THR A 112 -0.15 5.37 -6.77
C THR A 112 -0.02 3.87 -6.56
N VAL A 113 1.23 3.36 -6.50
CA VAL A 113 1.51 1.94 -6.21
C VAL A 113 0.95 1.57 -4.83
N GLY A 114 1.17 2.43 -3.82
CA GLY A 114 0.61 2.24 -2.49
C GLY A 114 -0.91 2.10 -2.48
N TYR A 115 -1.60 3.00 -3.17
CA TYR A 115 -3.07 2.94 -3.29
C TYR A 115 -3.57 1.68 -4.00
N ILE A 116 -2.83 1.18 -4.99
CA ILE A 116 -3.16 -0.09 -5.65
C ILE A 116 -3.07 -1.23 -4.64
N LEU A 117 -1.98 -1.32 -3.90
CA LEU A 117 -1.76 -2.40 -2.92
C LEU A 117 -2.75 -2.37 -1.74
N ASP A 118 -3.34 -1.20 -1.42
CA ASP A 118 -4.31 -1.07 -0.31
C ASP A 118 -5.76 -1.36 -0.70
N ARG A 119 -6.03 -1.59 -1.99
CA ARG A 119 -7.40 -1.75 -2.48
C ARG A 119 -7.91 -3.18 -2.38
N GLN A 120 -8.86 -3.41 -1.49
CA GLN A 120 -9.57 -4.69 -1.35
C GLN A 120 -10.48 -5.01 -2.55
N GLU A 121 -10.75 -4.02 -3.43
CA GLU A 121 -11.52 -4.26 -4.65
C GLU A 121 -10.85 -5.27 -5.57
N TYR A 122 -9.54 -5.45 -5.51
CA TYR A 122 -8.84 -6.47 -6.30
C TYR A 122 -9.12 -7.90 -5.86
N LEU A 123 -9.72 -8.08 -4.69
CA LEU A 123 -10.24 -9.37 -4.20
C LEU A 123 -11.67 -9.68 -4.69
N GLY A 124 -12.24 -8.85 -5.57
CA GLY A 124 -13.61 -8.99 -6.04
C GLY A 124 -14.66 -8.29 -5.16
N HIS A 125 -14.23 -7.55 -4.14
CA HIS A 125 -15.14 -6.89 -3.19
C HIS A 125 -15.50 -5.46 -3.62
N THR A 126 -16.74 -5.05 -3.40
CA THR A 126 -17.11 -3.64 -3.51
C THR A 126 -16.97 -2.97 -2.15
N VAL A 127 -16.06 -1.98 -2.05
CA VAL A 127 -15.81 -1.23 -0.82
C VAL A 127 -16.34 0.19 -0.96
N LEU A 128 -17.34 0.54 -0.17
CA LEU A 128 -18.04 1.82 -0.19
C LEU A 128 -17.81 2.60 1.11
N GLY A 129 -18.07 3.92 1.05
CA GLY A 129 -17.96 4.76 2.24
C GLY A 129 -16.53 5.14 2.66
N LYS A 130 -15.52 4.98 1.82
CA LYS A 130 -14.10 5.21 2.14
C LYS A 130 -13.76 6.61 2.67
N SER A 131 -14.58 7.62 2.39
CA SER A 131 -14.35 8.98 2.87
C SER A 131 -15.65 9.64 3.32
N ILE A 132 -15.59 10.33 4.46
CA ILE A 132 -16.72 11.00 5.09
C ILE A 132 -16.49 12.51 5.04
N CYS A 133 -17.48 13.26 4.54
CA CYS A 133 -17.52 14.71 4.62
C CYS A 133 -18.29 15.11 5.88
N GLU A 134 -17.58 15.60 6.91
CA GLU A 134 -18.19 15.95 8.19
C GLU A 134 -18.98 17.24 8.09
N ASN A 135 -18.41 18.25 7.49
CA ASN A 135 -19.00 19.58 7.43
C ASN A 135 -19.24 20.01 5.97
N PHE A 136 -20.48 20.41 5.66
CA PHE A 136 -20.86 20.87 4.33
C PHE A 136 -20.24 22.22 3.94
N LYS A 137 -19.88 23.08 4.93
CA LYS A 137 -19.26 24.40 4.71
C LYS A 137 -17.78 24.25 4.36
N THR A 138 -17.02 23.54 5.18
CA THR A 138 -15.58 23.40 5.00
C THR A 138 -15.22 22.35 3.96
N LYS A 139 -16.16 21.46 3.61
CA LYS A 139 -15.97 20.31 2.71
C LYS A 139 -14.78 19.40 3.10
N GLN A 140 -14.32 19.50 4.33
CA GLN A 140 -13.25 18.66 4.85
C GLN A 140 -13.70 17.21 4.84
N ARG A 141 -12.82 16.34 4.33
CA ARG A 141 -13.02 14.90 4.28
C ARG A 141 -11.99 14.21 5.14
N ARG A 142 -12.44 13.21 5.88
CA ARG A 142 -11.56 12.25 6.54
C ARG A 142 -11.71 10.86 5.94
N ALA A 143 -10.72 10.01 6.14
CA ALA A 143 -10.85 8.59 5.86
C ALA A 143 -11.90 7.97 6.81
N ALA A 144 -12.65 7.04 6.31
CA ALA A 144 -13.57 6.24 7.11
C ALA A 144 -12.78 5.27 8.00
N THR A 145 -13.30 5.00 9.20
CA THR A 145 -12.79 3.91 10.05
C THR A 145 -13.26 2.56 9.51
N ALA A 146 -12.66 1.46 9.99
CA ALA A 146 -13.02 0.12 9.54
C ALA A 146 -14.52 -0.18 9.72
N ASP A 147 -15.11 0.30 10.83
CA ASP A 147 -16.53 0.10 11.15
C ASP A 147 -17.49 0.92 10.28
N GLU A 148 -16.99 1.99 9.63
CA GLU A 148 -17.77 2.85 8.75
C GLU A 148 -17.74 2.39 7.29
N LEU A 149 -16.84 1.48 6.95
CA LEU A 149 -16.74 0.90 5.63
C LEU A 149 -17.89 -0.08 5.37
N MET A 150 -18.44 -0.03 4.18
CA MET A 150 -19.42 -1.00 3.70
C MET A 150 -18.73 -1.88 2.66
N ILE A 151 -18.51 -3.15 3.02
CA ILE A 151 -17.83 -4.12 2.17
C ILE A 151 -18.85 -5.15 1.71
N PHE A 152 -18.98 -5.30 0.41
CA PHE A 152 -19.81 -6.31 -0.24
C PHE A 152 -18.87 -7.31 -0.93
N PRO A 153 -18.80 -8.56 -0.45
CA PRO A 153 -17.91 -9.56 -1.02
C PRO A 153 -18.41 -10.04 -2.38
N ASP A 154 -17.48 -10.52 -3.19
CA ASP A 154 -17.72 -11.28 -4.44
C ASP A 154 -18.70 -10.62 -5.42
N THR A 155 -18.59 -9.29 -5.58
CA THR A 155 -19.45 -8.51 -6.48
C THR A 155 -18.92 -8.45 -7.91
N HIS A 156 -17.69 -8.82 -8.14
CA HIS A 156 -17.02 -8.83 -9.45
C HIS A 156 -15.83 -9.79 -9.44
N GLU A 157 -15.29 -10.10 -10.60
CA GLU A 157 -14.13 -10.98 -10.74
C GLU A 157 -12.90 -10.42 -10.02
N ALA A 158 -12.25 -11.27 -9.22
CA ALA A 158 -11.02 -10.91 -8.52
C ALA A 158 -9.82 -10.92 -9.47
N ILE A 159 -8.96 -9.88 -9.38
CA ILE A 159 -7.69 -9.83 -10.11
C ILE A 159 -6.58 -10.53 -9.31
N ILE A 160 -6.66 -10.47 -7.98
CA ILE A 160 -5.66 -10.96 -7.04
C ILE A 160 -6.31 -11.95 -6.08
N GLU A 161 -5.61 -13.04 -5.80
CA GLU A 161 -6.01 -14.02 -4.79
C GLU A 161 -5.79 -13.49 -3.37
N GLN A 162 -6.60 -13.97 -2.43
CA GLN A 162 -6.55 -13.55 -1.03
C GLN A 162 -5.18 -13.75 -0.38
N ASP A 163 -4.52 -14.87 -0.66
CA ASP A 163 -3.20 -15.18 -0.09
C ASP A 163 -2.13 -14.22 -0.60
N THR A 164 -2.13 -13.92 -1.89
CA THR A 164 -1.22 -12.93 -2.49
C THR A 164 -1.41 -11.55 -1.87
N TRP A 165 -2.67 -11.14 -1.68
CA TRP A 165 -3.00 -9.87 -1.05
C TRP A 165 -2.51 -9.82 0.41
N ASN A 166 -2.77 -10.87 1.19
CA ASN A 166 -2.35 -10.99 2.58
C ASN A 166 -0.83 -10.91 2.73
N ILE A 167 -0.07 -11.62 1.87
CA ILE A 167 1.39 -11.62 1.87
C ILE A 167 1.93 -10.22 1.56
N ALA A 168 1.46 -9.60 0.47
CA ALA A 168 1.87 -8.26 0.07
C ALA A 168 1.60 -7.23 1.18
N HIS A 169 0.43 -7.31 1.81
CA HIS A 169 0.02 -6.40 2.88
C HIS A 169 0.86 -6.61 4.15
N LYS A 170 1.07 -7.86 4.57
CA LYS A 170 1.93 -8.21 5.71
C LYS A 170 3.35 -7.69 5.53
N LEU A 171 3.96 -7.92 4.36
CA LEU A 171 5.32 -7.45 4.06
C LEU A 171 5.42 -5.92 4.04
N ARG A 172 4.38 -5.24 3.56
CA ARG A 172 4.32 -3.78 3.51
C ARG A 172 4.18 -3.14 4.90
N LEU A 173 3.43 -3.76 5.80
CA LEU A 173 3.31 -3.31 7.20
C LEU A 173 4.59 -3.52 7.99
N GLN A 174 5.45 -4.45 7.58
CA GLN A 174 6.75 -4.62 8.18
C GLN A 174 7.63 -3.40 7.86
N LYS A 175 7.78 -2.49 8.82
CA LYS A 175 8.70 -1.35 8.70
C LYS A 175 10.12 -1.88 8.51
N ARG A 176 10.64 -1.80 7.29
CA ARG A 176 12.07 -2.02 7.07
C ARG A 176 12.81 -0.85 7.72
N PRO A 177 13.82 -1.10 8.54
CA PRO A 177 14.66 -0.03 9.03
C PRO A 177 15.26 0.67 7.81
N LYS A 178 15.06 2.01 7.71
CA LYS A 178 15.77 2.80 6.73
C LYS A 178 17.27 2.68 7.05
N ALA A 179 18.08 2.33 6.05
CA ALA A 179 19.52 2.42 6.20
C ALA A 179 19.87 3.87 6.53
N ALA A 180 20.48 4.09 7.69
CA ALA A 180 21.00 5.38 8.03
C ALA A 180 22.10 5.73 7.01
N ASN A 181 21.96 6.84 6.30
CA ASN A 181 23.01 7.46 5.44
C ASN A 181 23.59 6.56 4.33
N GLY A 182 22.77 5.77 3.61
CA GLY A 182 23.24 4.99 2.46
C GLY A 182 24.22 3.87 2.82
N THR A 183 24.33 3.52 4.08
CA THR A 183 25.20 2.48 4.58
C THR A 183 24.61 1.10 4.37
N TYR A 184 25.46 0.13 4.14
CA TYR A 184 25.15 -1.29 3.94
C TYR A 184 24.14 -1.81 4.96
N THR A 185 23.07 -2.43 4.48
CA THR A 185 22.10 -3.19 5.27
C THR A 185 22.31 -4.67 5.04
N HIS A 186 22.47 -5.43 6.11
CA HIS A 186 22.61 -6.88 6.01
C HIS A 186 21.29 -7.52 5.54
N ARG A 187 21.37 -8.60 4.70
CA ARG A 187 20.20 -9.31 4.15
C ARG A 187 19.19 -9.81 5.20
N LEU A 188 19.66 -10.11 6.42
CA LEU A 188 18.83 -10.54 7.54
C LEU A 188 18.23 -9.38 8.34
N SER A 189 18.49 -8.12 7.96
CA SER A 189 17.94 -6.95 8.66
C SER A 189 16.41 -6.93 8.60
N GLY A 190 15.80 -6.82 9.78
CA GLY A 190 14.33 -6.81 9.92
C GLY A 190 13.68 -8.19 10.07
N LEU A 191 14.46 -9.28 9.94
CA LEU A 191 13.96 -10.66 10.09
C LEU A 191 14.24 -11.25 11.47
N ILE A 192 15.14 -10.63 12.25
CA ILE A 192 15.64 -11.17 13.51
C ILE A 192 14.97 -10.42 14.68
N TYR A 193 14.54 -11.19 15.67
CA TYR A 193 13.89 -10.68 16.87
C TYR A 193 14.59 -11.20 18.13
N CYS A 194 14.57 -10.37 19.18
CA CYS A 194 15.08 -10.77 20.48
C CYS A 194 14.13 -11.81 21.12
N ALA A 195 14.66 -12.94 21.55
CA ALA A 195 13.86 -14.01 22.15
C ALA A 195 13.18 -13.58 23.46
N ASP A 196 13.80 -12.70 24.25
CA ASP A 196 13.31 -12.31 25.57
C ASP A 196 12.22 -11.22 25.48
N CYS A 197 12.40 -10.20 24.64
CA CYS A 197 11.48 -9.05 24.60
C CYS A 197 10.68 -8.93 23.30
N GLY A 198 10.88 -9.81 22.32
CA GLY A 198 10.19 -9.78 21.03
C GLY A 198 10.54 -8.58 20.14
N ALA A 199 11.42 -7.67 20.57
CA ALA A 199 11.80 -6.52 19.77
C ALA A 199 12.70 -6.92 18.60
N ARG A 200 12.60 -6.21 17.48
CA ARG A 200 13.52 -6.39 16.35
C ARG A 200 14.96 -6.12 16.77
N MET A 201 15.86 -6.94 16.26
CA MET A 201 17.28 -6.71 16.41
C MET A 201 17.79 -5.78 15.31
N ASN A 202 18.56 -4.78 15.72
CA ASN A 202 19.17 -3.79 14.83
C ASN A 202 20.53 -4.28 14.36
N PHE A 203 20.77 -4.16 13.05
CA PHE A 203 22.08 -4.42 12.47
C PHE A 203 23.09 -3.33 12.91
N CYS A 204 24.18 -3.75 13.45
CA CYS A 204 25.31 -2.91 13.85
C CYS A 204 26.48 -3.22 12.92
N SER A 205 26.73 -2.33 11.96
CA SER A 205 27.97 -2.35 11.18
C SER A 205 29.08 -1.79 12.04
N PRO A 206 30.30 -2.33 12.00
CA PRO A 206 31.43 -1.71 12.68
C PRO A 206 31.66 -0.31 12.10
N ASP A 207 31.44 0.73 12.91
CA ASP A 207 31.57 2.15 12.52
C ASP A 207 33.02 2.59 12.24
N ARG A 208 33.96 1.66 12.26
CA ARG A 208 35.37 1.97 12.09
C ARG A 208 35.84 1.57 10.71
N VAL A 209 35.66 2.47 9.77
CA VAL A 209 36.52 2.52 8.58
C VAL A 209 37.91 3.00 9.02
N LYS A 210 38.67 2.14 9.68
CA LYS A 210 40.13 2.31 9.74
C LYS A 210 40.65 1.87 8.39
N SER A 211 41.24 2.81 7.64
CA SER A 211 41.91 2.58 6.34
C SER A 211 41.03 2.08 5.17
N GLY A 212 39.77 2.50 5.05
CA GLY A 212 38.98 2.22 3.82
C GLY A 212 38.51 0.77 3.62
N LYS A 213 38.81 -0.16 4.53
CA LYS A 213 38.40 -1.57 4.47
C LYS A 213 37.27 -1.85 5.47
N ARG A 214 36.13 -2.33 4.99
CA ARG A 214 35.07 -2.93 5.81
C ARG A 214 35.45 -4.38 6.15
N PHE A 215 35.40 -4.70 7.43
CA PHE A 215 35.47 -6.09 7.88
C PHE A 215 34.07 -6.56 8.27
N ASP A 216 33.42 -7.35 7.44
CA ASP A 216 32.10 -7.94 7.74
C ASP A 216 32.11 -8.88 8.95
N SER A 217 33.33 -9.38 9.34
CA SER A 217 33.52 -10.25 10.51
C SER A 217 33.12 -9.63 11.85
N ASP A 218 33.05 -8.29 11.93
CA ASP A 218 32.75 -7.57 13.18
C ASP A 218 31.29 -7.06 13.23
N SER A 219 30.51 -7.36 12.23
CA SER A 219 29.10 -6.98 12.21
C SER A 219 28.27 -7.87 13.13
N ALA A 220 27.27 -7.28 13.79
CA ALA A 220 26.40 -7.98 14.73
C ALA A 220 24.97 -7.45 14.68
N PHE A 221 24.04 -8.24 15.18
CA PHE A 221 22.68 -7.80 15.48
C PHE A 221 22.53 -7.57 16.99
N GLN A 222 21.95 -6.45 17.38
CA GLN A 222 21.74 -6.08 18.78
C GLN A 222 20.25 -5.79 19.04
N CYS A 223 19.76 -6.18 20.21
CA CYS A 223 18.38 -5.95 20.62
C CYS A 223 17.99 -4.46 20.53
N GLY A 224 16.88 -4.18 19.82
CA GLY A 224 16.39 -2.82 19.61
C GLY A 224 15.94 -2.13 20.89
N ASN A 225 15.32 -2.85 21.83
CA ASN A 225 14.89 -2.31 23.12
C ASN A 225 16.07 -1.98 24.03
N TYR A 226 17.12 -2.77 24.02
CA TYR A 226 18.34 -2.44 24.75
C TYR A 226 19.02 -1.18 24.20
N ARG A 227 19.08 -1.05 22.86
CA ARG A 227 19.77 0.07 22.22
C ARG A 227 19.00 1.40 22.29
N ASN A 228 17.66 1.34 22.15
CA ASN A 228 16.83 2.52 21.96
C ASN A 228 16.03 2.93 23.20
N THR A 229 15.89 2.04 24.18
CA THR A 229 15.01 2.28 25.33
C THR A 229 15.67 1.70 26.60
N VAL A 230 16.17 2.60 27.44
CA VAL A 230 16.86 2.22 28.67
C VAL A 230 15.93 1.38 29.56
N GLY A 231 16.37 0.19 29.94
CA GLY A 231 15.71 -0.64 30.97
C GLY A 231 14.63 -1.61 30.47
N GLN A 232 14.33 -1.66 29.18
CA GLN A 232 13.31 -2.59 28.65
C GLN A 232 13.86 -3.97 28.26
N CYS A 233 15.16 -4.13 28.14
CA CYS A 233 15.80 -5.41 27.89
C CYS A 233 17.27 -5.36 28.31
N VAL A 234 17.88 -6.53 28.52
CA VAL A 234 19.34 -6.65 28.75
C VAL A 234 20.11 -6.69 27.42
N SER A 235 21.44 -6.59 27.48
CA SER A 235 22.27 -6.58 26.27
C SER A 235 22.27 -7.93 25.58
N HIS A 236 21.54 -8.04 24.49
CA HIS A 236 21.58 -9.22 23.61
C HIS A 236 22.19 -8.80 22.28
N PHE A 237 23.24 -9.52 21.87
CA PHE A 237 23.81 -9.37 20.54
C PHE A 237 24.25 -10.74 19.98
N VAL A 238 24.24 -10.85 18.67
CA VAL A 238 24.71 -12.04 17.95
C VAL A 238 25.55 -11.60 16.74
N LYS A 239 26.69 -12.19 16.52
CA LYS A 239 27.52 -11.93 15.34
C LYS A 239 26.82 -12.43 14.09
N THR A 240 26.93 -11.69 12.98
CA THR A 240 26.32 -12.07 11.70
C THR A 240 26.82 -13.42 11.20
N SER A 241 28.10 -13.69 11.34
CA SER A 241 28.73 -14.98 10.95
C SER A 241 28.13 -16.19 11.67
N VAL A 242 27.87 -16.06 12.97
CA VAL A 242 27.25 -17.14 13.77
C VAL A 242 25.80 -17.35 13.31
N LEU A 243 25.06 -16.25 13.10
CA LEU A 243 23.68 -16.32 12.68
C LEU A 243 23.52 -16.94 11.28
N GLU A 244 24.39 -16.58 10.34
CA GLU A 244 24.40 -17.16 9.00
C GLU A 244 24.72 -18.65 9.01
N ALA A 245 25.68 -19.08 9.86
CA ALA A 245 26.00 -20.50 10.01
C ALA A 245 24.80 -21.30 10.56
N VAL A 246 24.11 -20.78 11.59
CA VAL A 246 22.91 -21.42 12.16
C VAL A 246 21.79 -21.53 11.13
N ILE A 247 21.53 -20.46 10.36
CA ILE A 247 20.49 -20.47 9.33
C ILE A 247 20.83 -21.46 8.21
N LEU A 248 22.09 -21.53 7.77
CA LEU A 248 22.53 -22.50 6.76
C LEU A 248 22.35 -23.94 7.22
N GLN A 249 22.64 -24.25 8.49
CA GLN A 249 22.39 -25.58 9.05
C GLN A 249 20.88 -25.91 9.14
N ALA A 250 20.02 -24.92 9.36
CA ALA A 250 18.59 -25.16 9.49
C ALA A 250 17.89 -25.34 8.12
N ILE A 251 18.54 -24.95 7.02
CA ILE A 251 17.98 -25.04 5.65
C ILE A 251 18.48 -26.32 4.93
N GLN A 252 19.59 -26.92 5.38
CA GLN A 252 20.11 -28.18 4.89
C GLN A 252 19.39 -29.39 5.53
#